data_197e4dea6bf51e2050e0f715f6ace61a
#
_entry.id   197e4dea6bf51e2050e0f715f6ace61a
#
_cell.length_a   1.000
_cell.length_b   1.000
_cell.length_c   1.000
_cell.angle_alpha   90.00
_cell.angle_beta   90.00
_cell.angle_gamma   90.00
#
_symmetry.space_group_name_H-M   'P 1'
#
loop_
_entity.id
_entity.type
_entity.pdbx_description
1 polymer ?
#
loop_
_entity_poly.entity_id
_entity_poly.type
_entity_poly.pdbx_seq_one_letter_code
_entity_poly.pdbx_strand_id
1 'polypeptide(L)'
;MSSPANPGAMRAMRARSTWSLLVLTLAGCTGQPPQQASTPAPNLPPIDGLAQCSQIGMASWYRGSSRDRASPQDLVAAHRSLPFGTSVRVTAVDTGQSIVVRINDRGPFGRGRIVDLSKAAADQLGIRRDGVARVRLEPVEWTGGGCPLRQAQSD
;
A
#
# COMPACT_ATOMS: atom_id res chain seq x y z
N MET A 1 47.42 -31.57 11.26
CA MET A 1 48.19 -31.04 10.13
C MET A 1 47.50 -29.71 9.80
N SER A 2 47.90 -28.72 10.44
CA SER A 2 48.81 -27.60 10.20
C SER A 2 48.12 -26.46 9.47
N SER A 3 47.74 -25.47 10.28
CA SER A 3 47.57 -24.05 9.90
C SER A 3 48.84 -23.54 9.16
N PRO A 4 48.74 -22.42 8.40
CA PRO A 4 49.19 -21.22 9.11
C PRO A 4 48.42 -19.92 8.84
N ALA A 5 48.50 -19.08 9.81
CA ALA A 5 48.19 -17.68 9.87
C ALA A 5 49.02 -16.81 8.92
N ASN A 6 48.47 -15.68 8.52
CA ASN A 6 49.24 -14.59 7.95
C ASN A 6 48.88 -13.26 8.65
N PRO A 7 49.84 -12.66 9.37
CA PRO A 7 49.72 -11.32 9.92
C PRO A 7 50.44 -10.32 9.00
N GLY A 8 49.78 -9.27 8.59
CA GLY A 8 50.34 -8.14 7.84
C GLY A 8 49.97 -6.82 8.47
N ALA A 9 50.80 -6.41 9.39
CA ALA A 9 50.73 -5.14 10.10
C ALA A 9 51.25 -3.96 9.24
N MET A 10 50.84 -2.76 9.67
CA MET A 10 51.48 -1.46 9.58
C MET A 10 51.54 -0.71 8.23
N ARG A 11 50.88 0.42 8.18
CA ARG A 11 51.62 1.68 8.26
C ARG A 11 50.71 2.90 8.43
N ALA A 12 50.87 3.50 9.59
CA ALA A 12 50.51 4.89 9.83
C ALA A 12 51.33 5.82 8.91
N MET A 13 50.67 6.79 8.29
CA MET A 13 51.36 7.93 7.75
C MET A 13 50.59 9.21 8.07
N ARG A 14 51.07 9.86 9.14
CA ARG A 14 50.73 11.24 9.48
C ARG A 14 51.29 12.15 8.38
N ALA A 15 50.44 12.94 7.77
CA ALA A 15 50.87 14.15 7.09
C ALA A 15 50.07 15.32 7.63
N ARG A 16 50.77 16.12 8.45
CA ARG A 16 50.37 17.47 8.82
C ARG A 16 50.60 18.35 7.59
N SER A 17 49.61 19.03 7.16
CA SER A 17 49.78 20.20 6.30
C SER A 17 48.81 21.28 6.75
N THR A 18 49.39 22.22 7.44
CA THR A 18 48.90 23.56 7.71
C THR A 18 48.83 24.35 6.40
N TRP A 19 47.67 24.74 5.97
CA TRP A 19 47.51 25.84 4.99
C TRP A 19 46.25 26.62 5.36
N SER A 20 46.52 27.74 5.96
CA SER A 20 46.21 29.13 5.58
C SER A 20 44.77 29.40 5.13
N LEU A 21 44.20 30.21 5.99
CA LEU A 21 43.00 31.03 5.81
C LEU A 21 42.90 31.65 4.41
N LEU A 22 41.87 31.33 3.69
CA LEU A 22 41.28 32.24 2.71
C LEU A 22 39.77 32.25 2.92
N VAL A 23 39.31 33.30 3.58
CA VAL A 23 37.89 33.63 3.73
C VAL A 23 37.43 34.13 2.36
N LEU A 24 36.69 33.32 1.64
CA LEU A 24 35.92 33.74 0.48
C LEU A 24 34.45 33.62 0.79
N THR A 25 33.84 34.77 1.08
CA THR A 25 32.39 34.95 1.20
C THR A 25 31.76 34.70 -0.17
N LEU A 26 31.19 33.53 -0.38
CA LEU A 26 30.31 33.27 -1.52
C LEU A 26 28.88 33.12 -1.02
N ALA A 27 28.05 34.02 -1.53
CA ALA A 27 26.62 34.12 -1.34
C ALA A 27 25.91 32.77 -1.43
N GLY A 28 25.03 32.53 -0.47
CA GLY A 28 24.22 31.32 -0.39
C GLY A 28 23.29 31.14 -1.60
N CYS A 29 23.50 30.06 -2.31
CA CYS A 29 22.42 29.39 -3.01
C CYS A 29 22.07 28.18 -2.15
N THR A 30 21.08 28.33 -1.28
CA THR A 30 20.41 27.22 -0.64
C THR A 30 19.64 26.46 -1.71
N GLY A 31 20.35 25.54 -2.38
CA GLY A 31 19.73 24.55 -3.23
C GLY A 31 18.91 23.60 -2.33
N GLN A 32 17.66 23.93 -2.10
CA GLN A 32 16.69 23.00 -1.59
C GLN A 32 16.60 21.83 -2.58
N PRO A 33 16.74 20.57 -2.12
CA PRO A 33 16.50 19.45 -3.00
C PRO A 33 15.07 19.56 -3.53
N PRO A 34 14.82 19.21 -4.81
CA PRO A 34 13.47 19.22 -5.32
C PRO A 34 12.61 18.35 -4.43
N GLN A 35 11.71 18.96 -3.68
CA GLN A 35 10.61 18.25 -3.04
C GLN A 35 9.85 17.62 -4.20
N GLN A 36 10.00 16.30 -4.31
CA GLN A 36 9.14 15.52 -5.16
C GLN A 36 7.72 15.81 -4.66
N ALA A 37 7.03 16.67 -5.40
CA ALA A 37 5.61 16.87 -5.23
C ALA A 37 4.99 15.48 -5.41
N SER A 38 4.66 14.83 -4.30
CA SER A 38 3.71 13.74 -4.29
C SER A 38 2.47 14.32 -4.95
N THR A 39 2.26 13.94 -6.21
CA THR A 39 1.05 14.28 -6.93
C THR A 39 -0.10 13.83 -6.04
N PRO A 40 -0.92 14.74 -5.49
CA PRO A 40 -2.09 14.32 -4.75
C PRO A 40 -2.90 13.48 -5.72
N ALA A 41 -3.27 12.28 -5.31
CA ALA A 41 -4.21 11.45 -6.05
C ALA A 41 -5.38 12.35 -6.46
N PRO A 42 -5.87 12.25 -7.71
CA PRO A 42 -6.90 13.15 -8.21
C PRO A 42 -8.02 13.22 -7.17
N ASN A 43 -8.25 14.43 -6.66
CA ASN A 43 -9.38 14.74 -5.79
C ASN A 43 -10.64 14.53 -6.64
N LEU A 44 -11.09 13.28 -6.69
CA LEU A 44 -12.45 12.99 -7.15
C LEU A 44 -13.36 13.69 -6.14
N PRO A 45 -14.31 14.51 -6.61
CA PRO A 45 -15.23 15.20 -5.71
C PRO A 45 -15.91 14.17 -4.81
N PRO A 46 -16.13 14.47 -3.53
CA PRO A 46 -16.95 13.62 -2.68
C PRO A 46 -18.32 13.53 -3.33
N ILE A 47 -18.71 12.32 -3.70
CA ILE A 47 -20.07 12.05 -4.16
C ILE A 47 -20.91 12.15 -2.90
N ASP A 48 -21.61 13.27 -2.75
CA ASP A 48 -22.49 13.54 -1.62
C ASP A 48 -23.48 12.36 -1.46
N GLY A 49 -23.32 11.61 -0.38
CA GLY A 49 -24.06 10.39 -0.08
C GLY A 49 -23.23 9.11 0.02
N LEU A 50 -22.10 8.97 -0.67
CA LEU A 50 -21.21 7.82 -0.53
C LEU A 50 -20.09 8.04 0.51
N ALA A 51 -19.82 9.27 0.90
CA ALA A 51 -18.79 9.59 1.91
C ALA A 51 -19.07 8.94 3.28
N GLN A 52 -20.32 8.59 3.57
CA GLN A 52 -20.73 7.86 4.77
C GLN A 52 -20.83 6.35 4.57
N CYS A 53 -20.58 5.87 3.35
CA CYS A 53 -20.63 4.46 3.01
C CYS A 53 -19.23 3.86 3.07
N SER A 54 -18.77 3.56 4.26
CA SER A 54 -17.49 2.88 4.46
C SER A 54 -17.64 1.73 5.44
N GLN A 55 -16.80 0.72 5.28
CA GLN A 55 -16.67 -0.40 6.20
C GLN A 55 -15.21 -0.56 6.59
N ILE A 56 -14.94 -0.70 7.90
CA ILE A 56 -13.60 -0.96 8.41
C ILE A 56 -13.55 -2.39 8.95
N GLY A 57 -12.49 -3.13 8.58
CA GLY A 57 -12.28 -4.49 9.06
C GLY A 57 -10.96 -5.05 8.56
N MET A 58 -10.77 -6.36 8.70
CA MET A 58 -9.56 -7.03 8.27
C MET A 58 -9.67 -7.46 6.80
N ALA A 59 -8.62 -7.18 6.05
CA ALA A 59 -8.38 -7.77 4.74
C ALA A 59 -7.39 -8.92 4.86
N SER A 60 -7.55 -9.93 4.00
CA SER A 60 -6.50 -10.90 3.69
C SER A 60 -6.31 -10.97 2.17
N TRP A 61 -5.48 -11.89 1.72
CA TRP A 61 -5.31 -12.14 0.29
C TRP A 61 -5.27 -13.64 -0.01
N TYR A 62 -5.62 -13.99 -1.23
CA TYR A 62 -5.62 -15.36 -1.70
C TYR A 62 -4.69 -15.53 -2.90
N ARG A 63 -4.13 -16.72 -3.04
CA ARG A 63 -3.47 -17.12 -4.29
C ARG A 63 -4.56 -17.56 -5.22
N GLY A 64 -4.74 -16.82 -6.32
CA GLY A 64 -5.82 -16.98 -7.29
C GLY A 64 -6.37 -18.39 -7.38
N SER A 65 -7.68 -18.51 -7.24
CA SER A 65 -8.37 -19.78 -7.47
C SER A 65 -8.48 -20.04 -8.97
N SER A 66 -8.50 -21.32 -9.35
CA SER A 66 -8.69 -21.75 -10.73
C SER A 66 -10.05 -21.35 -11.34
N ARG A 67 -10.91 -20.67 -10.58
CA ARG A 67 -12.19 -20.10 -11.02
C ARG A 67 -12.05 -18.69 -11.57
N ASP A 68 -10.94 -18.03 -11.27
CA ASP A 68 -10.72 -16.66 -11.70
C ASP A 68 -10.16 -16.65 -13.11
N ARG A 69 -10.99 -16.28 -14.07
CA ARG A 69 -10.54 -15.81 -15.40
C ARG A 69 -9.81 -14.47 -15.29
N ALA A 70 -9.55 -14.01 -14.08
CA ALA A 70 -8.79 -12.82 -13.82
C ALA A 70 -7.31 -13.09 -14.09
N SER A 71 -6.67 -12.19 -14.82
CA SER A 71 -5.24 -12.21 -15.00
C SER A 71 -4.53 -12.12 -13.64
N PRO A 72 -3.35 -12.74 -13.46
CA PRO A 72 -2.55 -12.58 -12.23
C PRO A 72 -2.26 -11.14 -11.85
N GLN A 73 -2.43 -10.20 -12.78
CA GLN A 73 -2.24 -8.76 -12.59
C GLN A 73 -3.53 -8.01 -12.25
N ASP A 74 -4.69 -8.67 -12.33
CA ASP A 74 -5.97 -8.00 -12.11
C ASP A 74 -6.15 -7.63 -10.63
N LEU A 75 -6.56 -6.39 -10.42
CA LEU A 75 -6.92 -5.89 -9.10
C LEU A 75 -8.36 -6.29 -8.80
N VAL A 76 -8.53 -7.48 -8.26
CA VAL A 76 -9.83 -8.03 -7.90
C VAL A 76 -9.88 -8.46 -6.44
N ALA A 77 -11.10 -8.62 -5.93
CA ALA A 77 -11.32 -9.03 -4.56
C ALA A 77 -12.61 -9.85 -4.40
N ALA A 78 -12.65 -10.62 -3.31
CA ALA A 78 -13.85 -11.30 -2.83
C ALA A 78 -14.51 -10.49 -1.72
N HIS A 79 -15.84 -10.35 -1.80
CA HIS A 79 -16.67 -9.75 -0.77
C HIS A 79 -17.96 -10.54 -0.58
N ARG A 80 -18.50 -10.57 0.66
CA ARG A 80 -19.63 -11.43 1.00
C ARG A 80 -20.91 -11.05 0.26
N SER A 81 -21.25 -9.76 0.21
CA SER A 81 -22.55 -9.27 -0.25
C SER A 81 -22.51 -8.27 -1.39
N LEU A 82 -21.40 -7.56 -1.61
CA LEU A 82 -21.32 -6.59 -2.71
C LEU A 82 -21.59 -7.27 -4.05
N PRO A 83 -22.35 -6.65 -4.94
CA PRO A 83 -22.59 -7.18 -6.29
C PRO A 83 -21.26 -7.40 -7.04
N PHE A 84 -21.22 -8.44 -7.87
CA PHE A 84 -20.10 -8.65 -8.78
C PHE A 84 -19.97 -7.46 -9.74
N GLY A 85 -18.72 -7.08 -10.02
CA GLY A 85 -18.41 -5.93 -10.86
C GLY A 85 -18.31 -4.61 -10.09
N THR A 86 -18.74 -4.56 -8.82
CA THR A 86 -18.61 -3.34 -8.01
C THR A 86 -17.14 -2.94 -7.85
N SER A 87 -16.82 -1.67 -8.13
CA SER A 87 -15.52 -1.09 -7.87
C SER A 87 -15.46 -0.54 -6.45
N VAL A 88 -14.46 -0.96 -5.68
CA VAL A 88 -14.27 -0.60 -4.27
C VAL A 88 -12.88 -0.05 -4.06
N ARG A 89 -12.77 1.10 -3.43
CA ARG A 89 -11.50 1.60 -2.89
C ARG A 89 -11.19 0.87 -1.60
N VAL A 90 -10.00 0.31 -1.53
CA VAL A 90 -9.46 -0.34 -0.33
C VAL A 90 -8.30 0.50 0.15
N THR A 91 -8.39 1.03 1.36
CA THR A 91 -7.33 1.83 1.99
C THR A 91 -6.78 1.09 3.19
N ALA A 92 -5.49 0.82 3.22
CA ALA A 92 -4.80 0.30 4.39
C ALA A 92 -4.77 1.38 5.48
N VAL A 93 -5.34 1.10 6.66
CA VAL A 93 -5.53 2.10 7.72
C VAL A 93 -4.19 2.56 8.27
N ASP A 94 -3.20 1.67 8.37
CA ASP A 94 -1.92 1.95 9.01
C ASP A 94 -0.98 2.78 8.12
N THR A 95 -1.04 2.57 6.79
CA THR A 95 -0.14 3.24 5.83
C THR A 95 -0.81 4.36 5.06
N GLY A 96 -2.16 4.39 5.01
CA GLY A 96 -2.93 5.29 4.16
C GLY A 96 -2.89 4.93 2.66
N GLN A 97 -2.15 3.89 2.28
CA GLN A 97 -2.08 3.45 0.88
C GLN A 97 -3.43 2.92 0.42
N SER A 98 -3.83 3.28 -0.79
CA SER A 98 -5.13 2.88 -1.33
C SER A 98 -5.04 2.39 -2.76
N ILE A 99 -5.92 1.44 -3.09
CA ILE A 99 -6.11 0.89 -4.43
C ILE A 99 -7.60 0.78 -4.73
N VAL A 100 -7.94 0.66 -6.00
CA VAL A 100 -9.31 0.31 -6.42
C VAL A 100 -9.29 -1.13 -6.93
N VAL A 101 -10.21 -1.94 -6.40
CA VAL A 101 -10.39 -3.34 -6.79
C VAL A 101 -11.81 -3.57 -7.30
N ARG A 102 -11.99 -4.56 -8.17
CA ARG A 102 -13.29 -4.99 -8.64
C ARG A 102 -13.72 -6.27 -7.91
N ILE A 103 -14.95 -6.31 -7.41
CA ILE A 103 -15.50 -7.50 -6.78
C ILE A 103 -15.84 -8.53 -7.85
N ASN A 104 -15.22 -9.71 -7.78
CA ASN A 104 -15.43 -10.81 -8.73
C ASN A 104 -15.65 -12.18 -8.07
N ASP A 105 -15.55 -12.26 -6.73
CA ASP A 105 -15.71 -13.50 -6.00
C ASP A 105 -16.46 -13.30 -4.68
N ARG A 106 -16.91 -14.41 -4.07
CA ARG A 106 -17.58 -14.45 -2.77
C ARG A 106 -16.61 -14.88 -1.67
N GLY A 107 -16.73 -14.23 -0.54
CA GLY A 107 -15.86 -14.39 0.65
C GLY A 107 -15.54 -13.01 1.24
N PRO A 108 -14.73 -12.97 2.26
CA PRO A 108 -14.16 -14.07 3.03
C PRO A 108 -15.19 -14.82 3.88
N PHE A 109 -15.02 -16.12 4.03
CA PHE A 109 -15.89 -16.92 4.93
C PHE A 109 -15.27 -17.07 6.32
N GLY A 110 -14.04 -16.61 6.51
CA GLY A 110 -13.38 -16.58 7.81
C GLY A 110 -13.88 -15.42 8.70
N ARG A 111 -13.95 -15.64 10.00
CA ARG A 111 -14.41 -14.63 10.97
C ARG A 111 -13.47 -13.41 10.99
N GLY A 112 -14.06 -12.23 11.19
CA GLY A 112 -13.34 -10.97 11.36
C GLY A 112 -12.76 -10.35 10.09
N ARG A 113 -12.88 -11.01 8.93
CA ARG A 113 -12.45 -10.49 7.63
C ARG A 113 -13.62 -9.96 6.84
N ILE A 114 -13.40 -8.87 6.12
CA ILE A 114 -14.41 -8.22 5.29
C ILE A 114 -14.11 -8.31 3.80
N VAL A 115 -12.86 -8.51 3.42
CA VAL A 115 -12.42 -8.61 2.02
C VAL A 115 -11.22 -9.53 1.90
N ASP A 116 -11.17 -10.31 0.83
CA ASP A 116 -9.99 -11.06 0.42
C ASP A 116 -9.49 -10.52 -0.92
N LEU A 117 -8.26 -10.03 -0.96
CA LEU A 117 -7.65 -9.40 -2.13
C LEU A 117 -6.96 -10.43 -3.02
N SER A 118 -6.92 -10.18 -4.33
CA SER A 118 -6.02 -10.89 -5.21
C SER A 118 -4.57 -10.64 -4.81
N LYS A 119 -3.66 -11.52 -5.24
CA LYS A 119 -2.22 -11.36 -4.98
C LYS A 119 -1.71 -10.00 -5.48
N ALA A 120 -2.09 -9.60 -6.71
CA ALA A 120 -1.70 -8.32 -7.29
C ALA A 120 -2.20 -7.12 -6.47
N ALA A 121 -3.46 -7.19 -6.01
CA ALA A 121 -4.03 -6.16 -5.16
C ALA A 121 -3.30 -6.07 -3.80
N ALA A 122 -2.98 -7.21 -3.18
CA ALA A 122 -2.23 -7.24 -1.93
C ALA A 122 -0.78 -6.75 -2.08
N ASP A 123 -0.13 -7.05 -3.20
CA ASP A 123 1.21 -6.53 -3.52
C ASP A 123 1.16 -5.00 -3.66
N GLN A 124 0.18 -4.48 -4.41
CA GLN A 124 0.05 -3.05 -4.66
C GLN A 124 -0.38 -2.27 -3.41
N LEU A 125 -1.22 -2.87 -2.56
CA LEU A 125 -1.61 -2.30 -1.26
C LEU A 125 -0.51 -2.42 -0.19
N GLY A 126 0.54 -3.19 -0.44
CA GLY A 126 1.67 -3.38 0.48
C GLY A 126 1.43 -4.38 1.61
N ILE A 127 0.29 -5.08 1.64
CA ILE A 127 -0.08 -5.96 2.77
C ILE A 127 0.32 -7.44 2.58
N ARG A 128 0.93 -7.77 1.46
CA ARG A 128 1.21 -9.17 1.13
C ARG A 128 2.12 -9.88 2.12
N ARG A 129 3.11 -9.17 2.69
CA ARG A 129 4.06 -9.76 3.66
C ARG A 129 3.39 -10.04 5.00
N ASP A 130 2.49 -9.17 5.42
CA ASP A 130 1.79 -9.26 6.70
C ASP A 130 0.66 -10.30 6.66
N GLY A 131 0.20 -10.64 5.46
CA GLY A 131 -0.85 -11.62 5.22
C GLY A 131 -2.26 -11.10 5.50
N VAL A 132 -2.41 -10.24 6.50
CA VAL A 132 -3.64 -9.56 6.90
C VAL A 132 -3.34 -8.11 7.27
N ALA A 133 -4.31 -7.22 7.01
CA ALA A 133 -4.20 -5.81 7.41
C ALA A 133 -5.57 -5.21 7.71
N ARG A 134 -5.59 -4.18 8.53
CA ARG A 134 -6.79 -3.39 8.76
C ARG A 134 -7.02 -2.44 7.61
N VAL A 135 -8.19 -2.51 6.99
CA VAL A 135 -8.53 -1.70 5.82
C VAL A 135 -9.87 -0.99 6.00
N ARG A 136 -10.02 0.07 5.22
CA ARG A 136 -11.29 0.74 4.96
C ARG A 136 -11.71 0.44 3.54
N LEU A 137 -12.98 0.05 3.37
CA LEU A 137 -13.64 -0.13 2.08
C LEU A 137 -14.59 1.02 1.82
N GLU A 138 -14.56 1.54 0.59
CA GLU A 138 -15.45 2.60 0.11
C GLU A 138 -15.86 2.29 -1.33
N PRO A 139 -17.16 2.23 -1.67
CA PRO A 139 -17.57 2.08 -3.05
C PRO A 139 -17.10 3.28 -3.88
N VAL A 140 -16.55 3.04 -5.07
CA VAL A 140 -16.12 4.12 -5.98
C VAL A 140 -17.31 4.64 -6.79
N GLU A 141 -18.16 3.72 -7.23
CA GLU A 141 -19.36 4.02 -8.02
C GLU A 141 -20.50 3.17 -7.48
N TRP A 142 -21.60 3.81 -7.13
CA TRP A 142 -22.79 3.12 -6.66
C TRP A 142 -24.04 3.87 -7.11
N THR A 143 -24.85 3.23 -7.95
CA THR A 143 -26.10 3.78 -8.48
C THR A 143 -27.33 3.25 -7.74
N GLY A 144 -27.14 2.30 -6.82
CA GLY A 144 -28.21 1.75 -5.98
C GLY A 144 -28.57 2.67 -4.81
N GLY A 145 -29.80 2.58 -4.32
CA GLY A 145 -30.19 3.30 -3.11
C GLY A 145 -29.50 2.76 -1.86
N GLY A 146 -29.07 3.65 -0.97
CA GLY A 146 -28.44 3.30 0.30
C GLY A 146 -26.97 2.83 0.20
N CYS A 147 -26.39 2.49 1.35
CA CYS A 147 -25.00 2.04 1.42
C CYS A 147 -24.92 0.51 1.26
N PRO A 148 -24.25 0.00 0.22
CA PRO A 148 -24.14 -1.44 0.00
C PRO A 148 -23.31 -2.15 1.07
N LEU A 149 -22.41 -1.43 1.77
CA LEU A 149 -21.55 -1.99 2.80
C LEU A 149 -22.23 -2.16 4.16
N ARG A 150 -23.36 -1.48 4.41
CA ARG A 150 -24.11 -1.62 5.67
C ARG A 150 -24.82 -2.96 5.80
N GLN A 151 -25.20 -3.56 4.68
CA GLN A 151 -25.92 -4.85 4.68
C GLN A 151 -25.01 -6.03 5.04
N ALA A 152 -23.68 -5.86 4.97
CA ALA A 152 -22.70 -6.90 5.26
C ALA A 152 -22.36 -7.06 6.76
N GLN A 153 -22.93 -6.22 7.63
CA GLN A 153 -22.62 -6.20 9.07
C GLN A 153 -23.64 -6.97 9.93
N SER A 154 -24.68 -7.53 9.31
CA SER A 154 -25.83 -8.11 10.03
C SER A 154 -25.77 -9.63 10.23
N ASP A 155 -24.64 -10.30 9.84
CA ASP A 155 -24.45 -11.75 10.00
C ASP A 155 -23.30 -12.11 10.94
#